data_f64287c72ef5c9732d9d858feba447de
#
_entry.id   f64287c72ef5c9732d9d858feba447de
#
_cell.length_a   1.000
_cell.length_b   1.000
_cell.length_c   1.000
_cell.angle_alpha   90.00
_cell.angle_beta   90.00
_cell.angle_gamma   90.00
#
_symmetry.space_group_name_H-M   'P 1'
#
loop_
_entity.id
_entity.type
_entity.pdbx_description
1 polymer ?
#
loop_
_entity_poly.entity_id
_entity_poly.type
_entity_poly.pdbx_seq_one_letter_code
_entity_poly.pdbx_strand_id
1 'polypeptide(L)'
;MTEAGSATAAPCKAEDRDLGRALLTIARSAIAAHLDLPRADEPDAPDLAQPAATFVTLHARGELRGCIGSLEPVRPLRIDVRENAIAAAFRDPRFPPLVASEFSATSIEVSLLSRPEPLFVNGEEDLVRRLRPGVDGLILEHDGRRVTYLPQVWDAIPDPREFVVALKRKAGWSQGFWGAQMSVFRYEATKWTERESPDWASQR
;
A
#
# COMPACT_ATOMS: atom_id res chain seq x y z
N MET A 1 1.70 34.69 -11.24
CA MET A 1 0.53 34.03 -10.60
C MET A 1 0.27 32.77 -11.43
N THR A 2 0.76 31.64 -10.95
CA THR A 2 0.65 30.33 -11.62
C THR A 2 -0.12 29.44 -10.65
N GLU A 3 -1.37 29.13 -11.04
CA GLU A 3 -2.23 28.24 -10.26
C GLU A 3 -1.67 26.82 -10.27
N ALA A 4 -1.43 26.30 -9.09
CA ALA A 4 -1.13 24.90 -8.89
C ALA A 4 -2.40 24.07 -9.16
N GLY A 5 -2.38 23.31 -10.26
CA GLY A 5 -3.44 22.37 -10.60
C GLY A 5 -3.55 21.27 -9.54
N SER A 6 -4.61 21.35 -8.74
CA SER A 6 -5.05 20.26 -7.86
C SER A 6 -5.44 19.07 -8.73
N ALA A 7 -4.68 17.98 -8.63
CA ALA A 7 -5.07 16.70 -9.23
C ALA A 7 -6.31 16.18 -8.48
N THR A 8 -7.46 16.38 -9.09
CA THR A 8 -8.76 15.88 -8.59
C THR A 8 -8.75 14.36 -8.74
N ALA A 9 -8.65 13.64 -7.62
CA ALA A 9 -8.86 12.21 -7.58
C ALA A 9 -10.25 11.88 -8.18
N ALA A 10 -10.32 10.88 -9.06
CA ALA A 10 -11.58 10.41 -9.63
C ALA A 10 -12.55 10.00 -8.50
N PRO A 11 -13.87 10.24 -8.65
CA PRO A 11 -14.83 9.91 -7.62
C PRO A 11 -14.84 8.38 -7.40
N CYS A 12 -14.47 7.96 -6.20
CA CYS A 12 -14.51 6.58 -5.73
C CYS A 12 -15.95 6.06 -5.89
N LYS A 13 -16.14 4.93 -6.57
CA LYS A 13 -17.46 4.28 -6.68
C LYS A 13 -17.97 3.92 -5.30
N ALA A 14 -19.29 3.81 -5.10
CA ALA A 14 -19.89 3.46 -3.81
C ALA A 14 -19.34 2.12 -3.29
N GLU A 15 -19.17 1.12 -4.17
CA GLU A 15 -18.57 -0.18 -3.89
C GLU A 15 -17.14 -0.06 -3.33
N ASP A 16 -16.31 0.86 -3.85
CA ASP A 16 -14.97 1.11 -3.35
C ASP A 16 -14.96 1.69 -1.93
N ARG A 17 -15.95 2.51 -1.58
CA ARG A 17 -16.10 3.07 -0.23
C ARG A 17 -16.50 2.01 0.79
N ASP A 18 -17.40 1.11 0.42
CA ASP A 18 -17.87 0.04 1.30
C ASP A 18 -16.75 -0.98 1.54
N LEU A 19 -15.99 -1.31 0.50
CA LEU A 19 -14.79 -2.15 0.63
C LEU A 19 -13.75 -1.47 1.54
N GLY A 20 -13.45 -0.20 1.32
CA GLY A 20 -12.50 0.55 2.15
C GLY A 20 -12.90 0.58 3.62
N ARG A 21 -14.19 0.82 3.92
CA ARG A 21 -14.73 0.76 5.28
C ARG A 21 -14.55 -0.63 5.90
N ALA A 22 -14.84 -1.68 5.12
CA ALA A 22 -14.66 -3.06 5.57
C ALA A 22 -13.20 -3.35 5.93
N LEU A 23 -12.24 -2.95 5.08
CA LEU A 23 -10.82 -3.18 5.30
C LEU A 23 -10.31 -2.42 6.54
N LEU A 24 -10.72 -1.16 6.73
CA LEU A 24 -10.36 -0.36 7.91
C LEU A 24 -10.94 -0.98 9.19
N THR A 25 -12.20 -1.45 9.16
CA THR A 25 -12.83 -2.13 10.31
C THR A 25 -12.08 -3.41 10.67
N ILE A 26 -11.71 -4.23 9.69
CA ILE A 26 -10.94 -5.47 9.92
C ILE A 26 -9.57 -5.15 10.54
N ALA A 27 -8.85 -4.17 9.98
CA ALA A 27 -7.54 -3.78 10.48
C ALA A 27 -7.62 -3.29 11.94
N ARG A 28 -8.57 -2.40 12.25
CA ARG A 28 -8.76 -1.87 13.60
C ARG A 28 -9.19 -2.95 14.59
N SER A 29 -10.15 -3.80 14.21
CA SER A 29 -10.61 -4.90 15.07
C SER A 29 -9.50 -5.92 15.36
N ALA A 30 -8.61 -6.18 14.39
CA ALA A 30 -7.47 -7.07 14.59
C ALA A 30 -6.46 -6.52 15.61
N ILE A 31 -6.14 -5.23 15.54
CA ILE A 31 -5.26 -4.56 16.51
C ILE A 31 -5.93 -4.50 17.89
N ALA A 32 -7.21 -4.11 17.95
CA ALA A 32 -7.98 -4.04 19.20
C ALA A 32 -8.02 -5.41 19.92
N ALA A 33 -8.27 -6.49 19.18
CA ALA A 33 -8.26 -7.85 19.71
C ALA A 33 -6.91 -8.25 20.32
N HIS A 34 -5.80 -7.80 19.70
CA HIS A 34 -4.45 -8.10 20.21
C HIS A 34 -4.10 -7.28 21.46
N LEU A 35 -4.79 -6.16 21.68
CA LEU A 35 -4.66 -5.29 22.87
C LEU A 35 -5.70 -5.58 23.96
N ASP A 36 -6.52 -6.63 23.80
CA ASP A 36 -7.66 -6.95 24.68
C ASP A 36 -8.68 -5.80 24.82
N LEU A 37 -8.86 -5.03 23.76
CA LEU A 37 -9.80 -3.91 23.69
C LEU A 37 -11.11 -4.31 22.99
N PRO A 38 -12.23 -3.59 23.24
CA PRO A 38 -13.48 -3.75 22.51
C PRO A 38 -13.25 -3.61 20.99
N ARG A 39 -13.92 -4.45 20.21
CA ARG A 39 -13.83 -4.47 18.76
C ARG A 39 -15.20 -4.41 18.11
N ALA A 40 -15.26 -3.84 16.91
CA ALA A 40 -16.47 -3.88 16.08
C ALA A 40 -16.63 -5.26 15.43
N ASP A 41 -17.86 -5.60 15.07
CA ASP A 41 -18.13 -6.76 14.22
C ASP A 41 -17.50 -6.57 12.85
N GLU A 42 -16.83 -7.61 12.40
CA GLU A 42 -16.21 -7.56 11.07
C GLU A 42 -17.27 -7.75 9.98
N PRO A 43 -17.24 -6.91 8.94
CA PRO A 43 -18.17 -7.02 7.83
C PRO A 43 -17.93 -8.32 7.05
N ASP A 44 -18.99 -8.84 6.45
CA ASP A 44 -18.92 -9.94 5.50
C ASP A 44 -19.21 -9.42 4.09
N ALA A 45 -18.27 -9.69 3.17
CA ALA A 45 -18.39 -9.31 1.76
C ALA A 45 -17.65 -10.32 0.88
N PRO A 46 -18.17 -10.65 -0.31
CA PRO A 46 -17.58 -11.65 -1.20
C PRO A 46 -16.12 -11.36 -1.58
N ASP A 47 -15.76 -10.07 -1.76
CA ASP A 47 -14.42 -9.64 -2.14
C ASP A 47 -13.38 -9.96 -1.06
N LEU A 48 -13.78 -10.04 0.19
CA LEU A 48 -12.90 -10.34 1.32
C LEU A 48 -12.37 -11.79 1.30
N ALA A 49 -13.00 -12.68 0.54
CA ALA A 49 -12.56 -14.06 0.36
C ALA A 49 -11.54 -14.23 -0.77
N GLN A 50 -11.42 -13.24 -1.67
CA GLN A 50 -10.51 -13.31 -2.80
C GLN A 50 -9.06 -13.06 -2.37
N PRO A 51 -8.07 -13.76 -2.97
CA PRO A 51 -6.67 -13.47 -2.73
C PRO A 51 -6.31 -12.04 -3.15
N ALA A 52 -5.68 -11.29 -2.24
CA ALA A 52 -5.21 -9.93 -2.50
C ALA A 52 -3.98 -9.61 -1.65
N ALA A 53 -3.30 -8.54 -2.03
CA ALA A 53 -2.13 -8.03 -1.32
C ALA A 53 -2.42 -6.61 -0.79
N THR A 54 -2.10 -6.37 0.48
CA THR A 54 -2.36 -5.10 1.13
C THR A 54 -1.16 -4.57 1.88
N PHE A 55 -1.15 -3.27 2.13
CA PHE A 55 -0.31 -2.63 3.15
C PHE A 55 -1.22 -2.00 4.20
N VAL A 56 -0.82 -2.12 5.45
CA VAL A 56 -1.45 -1.41 6.56
C VAL A 56 -0.44 -0.44 7.14
N THR A 57 -0.81 0.84 7.16
CA THR A 57 0.01 1.92 7.71
C THR A 57 -0.69 2.53 8.92
N LEU A 58 0.07 2.71 9.97
CA LEU A 58 -0.38 3.35 11.20
C LEU A 58 0.27 4.72 11.32
N HIS A 59 -0.54 5.73 11.66
CA HIS A 59 -0.05 7.08 11.94
C HIS A 59 -0.47 7.49 13.36
N ALA A 60 0.47 8.06 14.10
CA ALA A 60 0.21 8.69 15.38
C ALA A 60 0.56 10.18 15.30
N ARG A 61 -0.40 11.06 15.59
CA ARG A 61 -0.22 12.53 15.51
C ARG A 61 0.24 13.02 14.12
N GLY A 62 -0.10 12.29 13.06
CA GLY A 62 0.30 12.60 11.69
C GLY A 62 1.64 11.99 11.25
N GLU A 63 2.42 11.42 12.18
CA GLU A 63 3.70 10.77 11.90
C GLU A 63 3.54 9.27 11.68
N LEU A 64 4.43 8.67 10.88
CA LEU A 64 4.46 7.21 10.67
C LEU A 64 4.72 6.49 12.00
N ARG A 65 3.87 5.51 12.34
CA ARG A 65 3.96 4.69 13.56
C ARG A 65 4.17 3.20 13.29
N GLY A 66 3.93 2.75 12.08
CA GLY A 66 4.14 1.39 11.61
C GLY A 66 3.64 1.23 10.18
N CYS A 67 4.29 0.36 9.39
CA CYS A 67 3.84 0.05 8.03
C CYS A 67 4.37 -1.31 7.60
N ILE A 68 3.48 -2.27 7.43
CA ILE A 68 3.80 -3.62 6.94
C ILE A 68 2.77 -4.03 5.89
N GLY A 69 3.18 -4.84 4.94
CA GLY A 69 2.29 -5.35 3.90
C GLY A 69 2.86 -6.53 3.14
N SER A 70 2.03 -7.04 2.24
CA SER A 70 2.32 -8.12 1.30
C SER A 70 2.41 -7.56 -0.11
N LEU A 71 3.29 -8.14 -0.93
CA LEU A 71 3.41 -7.78 -2.36
C LEU A 71 2.71 -8.79 -3.26
N GLU A 72 2.40 -9.98 -2.73
CA GLU A 72 1.81 -11.07 -3.49
C GLU A 72 0.46 -11.48 -2.88
N PRO A 73 -0.57 -11.70 -3.70
CA PRO A 73 -1.91 -12.07 -3.26
C PRO A 73 -1.98 -13.58 -2.94
N VAL A 74 -1.30 -14.01 -1.87
CA VAL A 74 -1.23 -15.42 -1.48
C VAL A 74 -2.32 -15.83 -0.47
N ARG A 75 -3.00 -14.86 0.12
CA ARG A 75 -4.01 -15.08 1.18
C ARG A 75 -5.32 -14.37 0.82
N PRO A 76 -6.48 -14.83 1.32
CA PRO A 76 -7.71 -14.06 1.25
C PRO A 76 -7.53 -12.64 1.81
N LEU A 77 -8.14 -11.64 1.18
CA LEU A 77 -8.02 -10.24 1.51
C LEU A 77 -8.28 -9.96 3.00
N ARG A 78 -9.32 -10.57 3.58
CA ARG A 78 -9.62 -10.47 5.03
C ARG A 78 -8.42 -10.87 5.89
N ILE A 79 -7.79 -11.99 5.56
CA ILE A 79 -6.65 -12.51 6.32
C ILE A 79 -5.42 -11.65 6.11
N ASP A 80 -5.19 -11.20 4.88
CA ASP A 80 -4.05 -10.36 4.55
C ASP A 80 -4.07 -9.04 5.31
N VAL A 81 -5.20 -8.32 5.30
CA VAL A 81 -5.36 -7.08 6.08
C VAL A 81 -5.17 -7.31 7.57
N ARG A 82 -5.77 -8.36 8.13
CA ARG A 82 -5.65 -8.69 9.56
C ARG A 82 -4.20 -8.92 9.98
N GLU A 83 -3.48 -9.78 9.25
CA GLU A 83 -2.09 -10.11 9.54
C GLU A 83 -1.17 -8.90 9.36
N ASN A 84 -1.37 -8.10 8.32
CA ASN A 84 -0.59 -6.89 8.07
C ASN A 84 -0.88 -5.80 9.12
N ALA A 85 -2.11 -5.67 9.61
CA ALA A 85 -2.47 -4.76 10.69
C ALA A 85 -1.75 -5.12 12.00
N ILE A 86 -1.79 -6.41 12.39
CA ILE A 86 -1.06 -6.91 13.55
C ILE A 86 0.45 -6.73 13.37
N ALA A 87 0.99 -7.02 12.18
CA ALA A 87 2.41 -6.86 11.91
C ALA A 87 2.84 -5.39 11.97
N ALA A 88 2.06 -4.47 11.40
CA ALA A 88 2.34 -3.03 11.46
C ALA A 88 2.32 -2.48 12.88
N ALA A 89 1.41 -2.99 13.74
CA ALA A 89 1.29 -2.52 15.11
C ALA A 89 2.35 -3.12 16.06
N PHE A 90 2.77 -4.38 15.84
CA PHE A 90 3.54 -5.10 16.85
C PHE A 90 4.85 -5.72 16.35
N ARG A 91 5.08 -5.76 15.02
CA ARG A 91 6.23 -6.46 14.43
C ARG A 91 7.04 -5.61 13.45
N ASP A 92 6.72 -4.33 13.29
CA ASP A 92 7.55 -3.40 12.51
C ASP A 92 8.82 -3.08 13.29
N PRO A 93 10.02 -3.51 12.82
CA PRO A 93 11.25 -3.37 13.59
C PRO A 93 11.72 -1.93 13.81
N ARG A 94 11.11 -0.96 13.12
CA ARG A 94 11.43 0.47 13.25
C ARG A 94 10.81 1.10 14.49
N PHE A 95 9.80 0.45 15.08
CA PHE A 95 8.98 0.99 16.15
C PHE A 95 8.78 -0.01 17.28
N PRO A 96 8.61 0.44 18.54
CA PRO A 96 8.20 -0.44 19.62
C PRO A 96 6.76 -0.96 19.37
N PRO A 97 6.37 -2.12 19.92
CA PRO A 97 4.99 -2.60 19.83
C PRO A 97 3.99 -1.56 20.32
N LEU A 98 2.85 -1.44 19.62
CA LEU A 98 1.78 -0.52 19.98
C LEU A 98 1.18 -0.91 21.35
N VAL A 99 0.89 0.08 22.19
CA VAL A 99 0.24 -0.12 23.49
C VAL A 99 -1.19 0.42 23.49
N ALA A 100 -2.05 -0.10 24.38
CA ALA A 100 -3.46 0.25 24.43
C ALA A 100 -3.72 1.76 24.59
N SER A 101 -2.86 2.49 25.31
CA SER A 101 -2.98 3.94 25.50
C SER A 101 -2.71 4.75 24.22
N GLU A 102 -2.00 4.21 23.23
CA GLU A 102 -1.75 4.85 21.94
C GLU A 102 -2.87 4.58 20.93
N PHE A 103 -3.62 3.48 21.10
CA PHE A 103 -4.53 2.95 20.09
C PHE A 103 -5.61 3.97 19.64
N SER A 104 -6.21 4.71 20.57
CA SER A 104 -7.23 5.71 20.26
C SER A 104 -6.70 6.93 19.48
N ALA A 105 -5.41 7.24 19.62
CA ALA A 105 -4.75 8.34 18.92
C ALA A 105 -4.08 7.89 17.62
N THR A 106 -4.09 6.59 17.31
CA THR A 106 -3.53 6.02 16.09
C THR A 106 -4.61 5.97 15.00
N SER A 107 -4.33 6.51 13.81
CA SER A 107 -5.14 6.33 12.62
C SER A 107 -4.58 5.25 11.73
N ILE A 108 -5.47 4.51 11.05
CA ILE A 108 -5.14 3.41 10.16
C ILE A 108 -5.36 3.85 8.70
N GLU A 109 -4.43 3.50 7.84
CA GLU A 109 -4.56 3.54 6.38
C GLU A 109 -4.40 2.11 5.85
N VAL A 110 -5.27 1.69 4.93
CA VAL A 110 -5.14 0.44 4.20
C VAL A 110 -4.95 0.74 2.71
N SER A 111 -3.92 0.17 2.12
CA SER A 111 -3.67 0.19 0.68
C SER A 111 -3.90 -1.20 0.11
N LEU A 112 -4.81 -1.32 -0.86
CA LEU A 112 -5.06 -2.54 -1.63
C LEU A 112 -4.30 -2.44 -2.95
N LEU A 113 -3.45 -3.41 -3.24
CA LEU A 113 -2.69 -3.47 -4.49
C LEU A 113 -3.53 -4.11 -5.59
N SER A 114 -3.53 -3.53 -6.78
CA SER A 114 -4.06 -4.20 -7.96
C SER A 114 -3.17 -5.40 -8.34
N ARG A 115 -3.71 -6.31 -9.15
CA ARG A 115 -2.87 -7.37 -9.73
C ARG A 115 -1.80 -6.75 -10.62
N PRO A 116 -0.52 -7.20 -10.51
CA PRO A 116 0.53 -6.74 -11.40
C PRO A 116 0.21 -7.10 -12.86
N GLU A 117 0.29 -6.12 -13.74
CA GLU A 117 0.11 -6.29 -15.18
C GLU A 117 1.46 -6.19 -15.90
N PRO A 118 1.77 -7.11 -16.85
CA PRO A 118 2.97 -7.01 -17.65
C PRO A 118 3.02 -5.69 -18.42
N LEU A 119 4.16 -5.01 -18.36
CA LEU A 119 4.42 -3.80 -19.13
C LEU A 119 5.52 -4.11 -20.16
N PHE A 120 5.11 -4.34 -21.41
CA PHE A 120 6.04 -4.62 -22.49
C PHE A 120 6.76 -3.34 -22.94
N VAL A 121 8.07 -3.28 -22.75
CA VAL A 121 8.90 -2.11 -23.03
C VAL A 121 10.11 -2.46 -23.91
N ASN A 122 10.52 -1.52 -24.75
CA ASN A 122 11.70 -1.62 -25.59
C ASN A 122 12.92 -1.00 -24.87
N GLY A 123 13.23 -1.49 -23.66
CA GLY A 123 14.34 -1.00 -22.86
C GLY A 123 13.93 0.05 -21.83
N GLU A 124 14.94 0.53 -21.08
CA GLU A 124 14.75 1.43 -19.93
C GLU A 124 14.15 2.79 -20.31
N GLU A 125 14.60 3.36 -21.43
CA GLU A 125 14.08 4.66 -21.88
C GLU A 125 12.56 4.61 -22.22
N ASP A 126 12.11 3.48 -22.76
CA ASP A 126 10.70 3.27 -23.04
C ASP A 126 9.89 3.08 -21.74
N LEU A 127 10.47 2.36 -20.75
CA LEU A 127 9.88 2.25 -19.42
C LEU A 127 9.70 3.61 -18.78
N VAL A 128 10.76 4.40 -18.70
CA VAL A 128 10.74 5.75 -18.10
C VAL A 128 9.64 6.64 -18.69
N ARG A 129 9.44 6.60 -20.02
CA ARG A 129 8.39 7.38 -20.69
C ARG A 129 6.97 6.91 -20.38
N ARG A 130 6.77 5.64 -20.03
CA ARG A 130 5.45 5.05 -19.81
C ARG A 130 5.03 5.01 -18.34
N LEU A 131 5.95 5.24 -17.43
CA LEU A 131 5.66 5.32 -16.00
C LEU A 131 4.79 6.55 -15.70
N ARG A 132 3.83 6.37 -14.81
CA ARG A 132 2.94 7.42 -14.30
C ARG A 132 3.34 7.75 -12.86
N PRO A 133 4.08 8.84 -12.63
CA PRO A 133 4.45 9.26 -11.28
C PRO A 133 3.22 9.40 -10.36
N GLY A 134 3.35 8.96 -9.13
CA GLY A 134 2.28 8.96 -8.13
C GLY A 134 1.22 7.85 -8.28
N VAL A 135 1.22 7.12 -9.40
CA VAL A 135 0.20 6.10 -9.72
C VAL A 135 0.78 4.70 -9.77
N ASP A 136 1.87 4.53 -10.54
CA ASP A 136 2.42 3.20 -10.80
C ASP A 136 3.32 2.70 -9.66
N GLY A 137 3.01 1.53 -9.12
CA GLY A 137 4.00 0.65 -8.53
C GLY A 137 4.72 -0.11 -9.63
N LEU A 138 6.01 -0.39 -9.46
CA LEU A 138 6.85 -1.03 -10.46
C LEU A 138 7.50 -2.29 -9.89
N ILE A 139 7.46 -3.36 -10.68
CA ILE A 139 8.21 -4.59 -10.42
C ILE A 139 9.19 -4.80 -11.56
N LEU A 140 10.44 -5.07 -11.22
CA LEU A 140 11.45 -5.54 -12.16
C LEU A 140 11.90 -6.95 -11.77
N GLU A 141 11.96 -7.84 -12.76
CA GLU A 141 12.42 -9.22 -12.58
C GLU A 141 13.48 -9.56 -13.61
N HIS A 142 14.59 -10.14 -13.14
CA HIS A 142 15.68 -10.64 -13.99
C HIS A 142 16.49 -11.68 -13.24
N ASP A 143 16.78 -12.81 -13.89
CA ASP A 143 17.58 -13.93 -13.36
C ASP A 143 17.15 -14.35 -11.93
N GLY A 144 15.84 -14.53 -11.73
CA GLY A 144 15.26 -14.95 -10.44
C GLY A 144 15.27 -13.89 -9.36
N ARG A 145 15.81 -12.70 -9.62
CA ARG A 145 15.66 -11.53 -8.73
C ARG A 145 14.41 -10.75 -9.06
N ARG A 146 13.63 -10.47 -8.04
CA ARG A 146 12.45 -9.63 -8.11
C ARG A 146 12.55 -8.47 -7.13
N VAL A 147 12.32 -7.26 -7.60
CA VAL A 147 12.29 -6.05 -6.79
C VAL A 147 11.10 -5.20 -7.14
N THR A 148 10.62 -4.46 -6.18
CA THR A 148 9.48 -3.56 -6.39
C THR A 148 9.62 -2.27 -5.60
N TYR A 149 8.98 -1.22 -6.13
CA TYR A 149 8.60 -0.01 -5.44
C TYR A 149 7.09 0.20 -5.51
N LEU A 150 6.51 0.55 -4.36
CA LEU A 150 5.11 0.95 -4.23
C LEU A 150 4.91 2.36 -4.80
N PRO A 151 3.67 2.72 -5.19
CA PRO A 151 3.36 4.08 -5.64
C PRO A 151 3.77 5.18 -4.67
N GLN A 152 3.75 4.94 -3.35
CA GLN A 152 4.16 5.94 -2.35
C GLN A 152 5.63 6.37 -2.46
N VAL A 153 6.47 5.58 -3.12
CA VAL A 153 7.89 5.93 -3.31
C VAL A 153 8.04 7.15 -4.22
N TRP A 154 7.04 7.45 -5.06
CA TRP A 154 7.02 8.66 -5.88
C TRP A 154 7.07 9.95 -5.06
N ASP A 155 6.56 9.95 -3.82
CA ASP A 155 6.60 11.11 -2.94
C ASP A 155 8.04 11.51 -2.58
N ALA A 156 8.94 10.53 -2.50
CA ALA A 156 10.36 10.72 -2.23
C ALA A 156 11.21 10.81 -3.51
N ILE A 157 10.80 10.13 -4.58
CA ILE A 157 11.55 10.05 -5.86
C ILE A 157 10.57 10.34 -7.00
N PRO A 158 10.24 11.61 -7.28
CA PRO A 158 9.23 11.98 -8.27
C PRO A 158 9.70 11.85 -9.73
N ASP A 159 11.01 11.81 -9.97
CA ASP A 159 11.56 11.66 -11.32
C ASP A 159 11.54 10.18 -11.75
N PRO A 160 10.91 9.83 -12.90
CA PRO A 160 10.79 8.45 -13.35
C PRO A 160 12.14 7.76 -13.61
N ARG A 161 13.15 8.49 -14.07
CA ARG A 161 14.48 7.94 -14.31
C ARG A 161 15.17 7.61 -13.00
N GLU A 162 15.12 8.52 -12.03
CA GLU A 162 15.68 8.29 -10.70
C GLU A 162 14.96 7.15 -9.99
N PHE A 163 13.64 7.04 -10.15
CA PHE A 163 12.83 5.96 -9.61
C PHE A 163 13.29 4.58 -10.13
N VAL A 164 13.48 4.45 -11.45
CA VAL A 164 13.97 3.20 -12.06
C VAL A 164 15.41 2.89 -11.61
N VAL A 165 16.29 3.89 -11.58
CA VAL A 165 17.68 3.75 -11.12
C VAL A 165 17.73 3.30 -9.67
N ALA A 166 16.94 3.91 -8.79
CA ALA A 166 16.88 3.54 -7.38
C ALA A 166 16.32 2.13 -7.18
N LEU A 167 15.33 1.72 -7.98
CA LEU A 167 14.79 0.35 -7.96
C LEU A 167 15.83 -0.68 -8.41
N LYS A 168 16.58 -0.39 -9.48
CA LYS A 168 17.70 -1.25 -9.91
C LYS A 168 18.78 -1.37 -8.85
N ARG A 169 19.14 -0.27 -8.17
CA ARG A 169 20.09 -0.27 -7.06
C ARG A 169 19.61 -1.16 -5.91
N LYS A 170 18.31 -1.13 -5.58
CA LYS A 170 17.70 -2.02 -4.59
C LYS A 170 17.88 -3.50 -4.95
N ALA A 171 17.87 -3.84 -6.26
CA ALA A 171 18.16 -5.17 -6.76
C ALA A 171 19.65 -5.54 -6.73
N GLY A 172 20.53 -4.59 -6.43
CA GLY A 172 21.99 -4.78 -6.56
C GLY A 172 22.49 -4.70 -8.01
N TRP A 173 21.67 -4.18 -8.93
CA TRP A 173 22.08 -3.95 -10.33
C TRP A 173 22.74 -2.58 -10.49
N SER A 174 23.68 -2.47 -11.43
CA SER A 174 24.29 -1.18 -11.77
C SER A 174 23.28 -0.25 -12.47
N GLN A 175 23.55 1.05 -12.42
CA GLN A 175 22.69 2.06 -13.03
C GLN A 175 22.48 1.84 -14.54
N GLY A 176 23.50 1.44 -15.28
CA GLY A 176 23.44 1.16 -16.73
C GLY A 176 22.95 -0.25 -17.07
N PHE A 177 22.64 -1.08 -16.08
CA PHE A 177 22.20 -2.45 -16.34
C PHE A 177 20.76 -2.48 -16.89
N TRP A 178 20.58 -3.19 -18.00
CA TRP A 178 19.29 -3.58 -18.54
C TRP A 178 19.43 -4.96 -19.19
N GLY A 179 18.93 -5.99 -18.52
CA GLY A 179 19.04 -7.37 -19.00
C GLY A 179 18.13 -7.63 -20.22
N ALA A 180 18.60 -8.45 -21.16
CA ALA A 180 17.82 -8.80 -22.37
C ALA A 180 16.47 -9.47 -22.07
N GLN A 181 16.32 -10.10 -20.91
CA GLN A 181 15.11 -10.78 -20.45
C GLN A 181 14.50 -10.10 -19.21
N MET A 182 14.69 -8.77 -19.09
CA MET A 182 14.06 -8.01 -18.03
C MET A 182 12.56 -8.04 -18.17
N SER A 183 11.87 -8.62 -17.19
CA SER A 183 10.40 -8.56 -17.09
C SER A 183 10.00 -7.36 -16.24
N VAL A 184 9.04 -6.62 -16.74
CA VAL A 184 8.51 -5.40 -16.12
C VAL A 184 7.04 -5.59 -15.86
N PHE A 185 6.59 -5.29 -14.64
CA PHE A 185 5.18 -5.26 -14.28
C PHE A 185 4.87 -3.95 -13.58
N ARG A 186 3.68 -3.45 -13.79
CA ARG A 186 3.13 -2.31 -13.05
C ARG A 186 1.87 -2.71 -12.31
N TYR A 187 1.57 -2.00 -11.25
CA TYR A 187 0.35 -2.12 -10.47
C TYR A 187 -0.02 -0.78 -9.85
N GLU A 188 -1.24 -0.67 -9.35
CA GLU A 188 -1.74 0.51 -8.67
C GLU A 188 -2.06 0.16 -7.21
N ALA A 189 -2.22 1.17 -6.38
CA ALA A 189 -2.67 1.02 -5.01
C ALA A 189 -3.88 1.93 -4.76
N THR A 190 -4.99 1.36 -4.33
CA THR A 190 -6.13 2.12 -3.82
C THR A 190 -6.01 2.24 -2.33
N LYS A 191 -6.15 3.46 -1.79
CA LYS A 191 -5.95 3.77 -0.38
C LYS A 191 -7.23 4.24 0.29
N TRP A 192 -7.43 3.83 1.53
CA TRP A 192 -8.47 4.33 2.42
C TRP A 192 -7.89 4.64 3.78
N THR A 193 -8.27 5.78 4.34
CA THR A 193 -7.78 6.27 5.63
C THR A 193 -8.97 6.58 6.55
N GLU A 194 -8.87 6.23 7.81
CA GLU A 194 -9.94 6.48 8.79
C GLU A 194 -10.32 7.95 8.92
N ARG A 195 -9.38 8.89 8.71
CA ARG A 195 -9.64 10.34 8.78
C ARG A 195 -10.50 10.87 7.64
N GLU A 196 -10.54 10.15 6.52
CA GLU A 196 -11.30 10.54 5.32
C GLU A 196 -12.70 9.91 5.30
N SER A 197 -13.01 8.99 6.23
CA SER A 197 -14.31 8.37 6.36
C SER A 197 -15.17 9.19 7.35
N PRO A 198 -16.26 9.86 6.89
CA PRO A 198 -17.10 10.71 7.76
C PRO A 198 -17.74 9.97 8.94
N ASP A 199 -17.92 8.66 8.82
CA ASP A 199 -18.68 7.83 9.76
C ASP A 199 -17.86 7.20 10.89
N TRP A 200 -16.52 7.21 10.82
CA TRP A 200 -15.72 6.57 11.87
C TRP A 200 -15.80 7.29 13.22
N ALA A 201 -16.06 8.59 13.21
CA ALA A 201 -16.21 9.41 14.43
C ALA A 201 -17.54 9.16 15.18
N SER A 202 -18.53 8.56 14.52
CA SER A 202 -19.88 8.33 15.06
C SER A 202 -20.03 7.01 15.83
N GLN A 203 -18.98 6.19 15.89
CA GLN A 203 -18.97 4.87 16.55
C GLN A 203 -18.18 4.87 17.88
N ARG A 204 -18.01 6.04 18.50
CA ARG A 204 -17.43 6.17 19.84
C ARG A 204 -18.48 6.16 20.92
#